data_21efbfd70810989dea9814471830485e
#
_entry.id   21efbfd70810989dea9814471830485e
#
_cell.length_a   1.000
_cell.length_b   1.000
_cell.length_c   1.000
_cell.angle_alpha   90.00
_cell.angle_beta   90.00
_cell.angle_gamma   90.00
#
_symmetry.space_group_name_H-M   'P 1'
#
loop_
_entity.id
_entity.type
_entity.pdbx_description
1 polymer ?
#
loop_
_entity_poly.entity_id
_entity_poly.type
_entity_poly.pdbx_seq_one_letter_code
_entity_poly.pdbx_strand_id
1 'polypeptide(L)'
;AIAVTASSCSFPKRELGEAEAFCRKENIRHFITESEELEIEGFAQNPKNRCYLCKHELFEKILKIAEEQKIAYVAEGSNLDDNGDYRPGLKAVAELGIKSPLRDCGFTKQDIRVLSKALNLPTWEKQSFACLSSRFVYGETISEEKLTMVDKAEQLLLDLGFHQVRVRIHGMMARIEIEPEEFLKLMEKEN
;
A
#
# COMPACT_ATOMS: atom_id res chain seq x y z
N ALA A 1 16.35 15.01 3.50
CA ALA A 1 15.19 14.31 2.93
C ALA A 1 14.01 14.41 3.90
N ILE A 2 12.81 14.24 3.39
CA ILE A 2 11.56 14.12 4.16
C ILE A 2 10.81 12.89 3.68
N ALA A 3 9.95 12.33 4.52
CA ALA A 3 8.99 11.29 4.12
C ALA A 3 7.58 11.88 4.07
N VAL A 4 6.76 11.39 3.15
CA VAL A 4 5.34 11.73 3.06
C VAL A 4 4.55 10.42 2.99
N THR A 5 3.55 10.26 3.84
CA THR A 5 2.64 9.11 3.82
C THR A 5 1.21 9.60 3.61
N ALA A 6 0.48 8.93 2.72
CA ALA A 6 -0.95 9.16 2.57
C ALA A 6 -1.74 8.51 3.69
N SER A 7 -2.72 9.21 4.22
CA SER A 7 -3.81 8.68 5.02
C SER A 7 -5.07 8.61 4.15
N SER A 8 -5.66 7.45 4.01
CA SER A 8 -6.89 7.26 3.23
C SER A 8 -7.74 6.13 3.78
N CYS A 9 -9.00 6.05 3.36
CA CYS A 9 -9.90 4.96 3.74
C CYS A 9 -9.49 3.60 3.15
N SER A 10 -8.66 3.59 2.09
CA SER A 10 -8.10 2.38 1.48
C SER A 10 -6.82 1.88 2.17
N PHE A 11 -6.35 2.56 3.22
CA PHE A 11 -5.10 2.22 3.88
C PHE A 11 -5.31 2.06 5.39
N PRO A 12 -5.02 0.88 5.97
CA PRO A 12 -5.25 0.63 7.39
C PRO A 12 -4.47 1.57 8.30
N LYS A 13 -5.09 1.98 9.40
CA LYS A 13 -4.44 2.86 10.40
C LYS A 13 -3.18 2.25 11.00
N ARG A 14 -3.11 0.91 11.10
CA ARG A 14 -1.91 0.19 11.58
C ARG A 14 -0.69 0.46 10.71
N GLU A 15 -0.87 0.48 9.37
CA GLU A 15 0.22 0.75 8.42
C GLU A 15 0.73 2.19 8.54
N LEU A 16 -0.19 3.14 8.73
CA LEU A 16 0.17 4.55 8.97
C LEU A 16 0.97 4.68 10.27
N GLY A 17 0.50 4.06 11.36
CA GLY A 17 1.19 4.07 12.67
C GLY A 17 2.59 3.48 12.61
N GLU A 18 2.80 2.40 11.83
CA GLU A 18 4.12 1.83 11.60
C GLU A 18 5.04 2.78 10.82
N ALA A 19 4.52 3.46 9.80
CA ALA A 19 5.28 4.44 9.03
C ALA A 19 5.72 5.62 9.91
N GLU A 20 4.83 6.13 10.77
CA GLU A 20 5.14 7.18 11.75
C GLU A 20 6.22 6.72 12.74
N ALA A 21 6.06 5.51 13.31
CA ALA A 21 7.02 4.95 14.25
C ALA A 21 8.41 4.76 13.61
N PHE A 22 8.43 4.27 12.36
CA PHE A 22 9.66 4.13 11.60
C PHE A 22 10.35 5.48 11.36
N CYS A 23 9.63 6.46 10.85
CA CYS A 23 10.18 7.80 10.60
C CYS A 23 10.72 8.45 11.87
N ARG A 24 10.02 8.27 12.99
CA ARG A 24 10.47 8.77 14.31
C ARG A 24 11.76 8.08 14.76
N LYS A 25 11.82 6.74 14.64
CA LYS A 25 13.00 5.95 15.00
C LYS A 25 14.23 6.35 14.19
N GLU A 26 14.07 6.53 12.88
CA GLU A 26 15.16 6.86 11.96
C GLU A 26 15.42 8.38 11.89
N ASN A 27 14.76 9.19 12.75
CA ASN A 27 14.86 10.65 12.77
C ASN A 27 14.60 11.31 11.41
N ILE A 28 13.59 10.79 10.69
CA ILE A 28 13.16 11.32 9.39
C ILE A 28 11.97 12.27 9.62
N ARG A 29 12.08 13.50 9.14
CA ARG A 29 10.96 14.44 9.15
C ARG A 29 9.82 13.89 8.29
N HIS A 30 8.65 13.73 8.89
CA HIS A 30 7.52 13.04 8.29
C HIS A 30 6.30 13.95 8.16
N PHE A 31 5.65 13.89 7.01
CA PHE A 31 4.38 14.56 6.72
C PHE A 31 3.31 13.50 6.42
N ILE A 32 2.11 13.76 6.89
CA ILE A 32 0.93 12.98 6.53
C ILE A 32 0.05 13.85 5.64
N THR A 33 -0.40 13.33 4.52
CA THR A 33 -1.36 13.98 3.63
C THR A 33 -2.61 13.13 3.52
N GLU A 34 -3.76 13.75 3.55
CA GLU A 34 -5.03 13.05 3.32
C GLU A 34 -5.23 12.82 1.83
N SER A 35 -5.66 11.61 1.47
CA SER A 35 -6.10 11.24 0.13
C SER A 35 -7.57 10.84 0.18
N GLU A 36 -8.39 11.57 -0.56
CA GLU A 36 -9.84 11.39 -0.61
C GLU A 36 -10.21 10.56 -1.84
N GLU A 37 -9.66 9.35 -1.90
CA GLU A 37 -9.72 8.48 -3.07
C GLU A 37 -11.14 8.23 -3.59
N LEU A 38 -12.13 8.16 -2.68
CA LEU A 38 -13.53 7.92 -3.06
C LEU A 38 -14.17 9.14 -3.74
N GLU A 39 -13.60 10.33 -3.59
CA GLU A 39 -14.05 11.56 -4.25
C GLU A 39 -13.43 11.72 -5.65
N ILE A 40 -12.40 10.95 -5.98
CA ILE A 40 -11.81 10.96 -7.32
C ILE A 40 -12.83 10.41 -8.31
N GLU A 41 -13.14 11.19 -9.34
CA GLU A 41 -14.08 10.77 -10.39
C GLU A 41 -13.68 9.42 -11.00
N GLY A 42 -14.59 8.47 -10.99
CA GLY A 42 -14.39 7.13 -11.52
C GLY A 42 -13.69 6.15 -10.57
N PHE A 43 -13.11 6.57 -9.45
CA PHE A 43 -12.41 5.66 -8.54
C PHE A 43 -13.35 4.64 -7.87
N ALA A 44 -14.48 5.10 -7.33
CA ALA A 44 -15.44 4.27 -6.61
C ALA A 44 -16.03 3.14 -7.46
N GLN A 45 -16.09 3.31 -8.79
CA GLN A 45 -16.52 2.29 -9.75
C GLN A 45 -15.49 1.17 -9.95
N ASN A 46 -14.34 1.27 -9.31
CA ASN A 46 -13.27 0.27 -9.33
C ASN A 46 -12.84 -0.15 -10.77
N PRO A 47 -12.46 0.80 -11.62
CA PRO A 47 -12.01 0.50 -12.97
C PRO A 47 -10.61 -0.17 -12.94
N LYS A 48 -10.23 -0.82 -14.03
CA LYS A 48 -8.90 -1.44 -14.15
C LYS A 48 -7.74 -0.45 -13.93
N ASN A 49 -7.93 0.82 -14.31
CA ASN A 49 -6.94 1.89 -14.12
C ASN A 49 -7.05 2.62 -12.76
N ARG A 50 -7.83 2.10 -11.79
CA ARG A 50 -8.00 2.72 -10.46
C ARG A 50 -6.68 3.15 -9.82
N CYS A 51 -5.64 2.30 -9.88
CA CYS A 51 -4.34 2.63 -9.30
C CYS A 51 -3.66 3.82 -9.98
N TYR A 52 -3.95 4.09 -11.24
CA TYR A 52 -3.48 5.31 -11.91
C TYR A 52 -4.17 6.54 -11.32
N LEU A 53 -5.50 6.52 -11.16
CA LEU A 53 -6.26 7.63 -10.60
C LEU A 53 -5.76 7.99 -9.20
N CYS A 54 -5.67 6.99 -8.31
CA CYS A 54 -5.20 7.16 -6.95
C CYS A 54 -3.76 7.71 -6.90
N LYS A 55 -2.81 7.10 -7.63
CA LYS A 55 -1.41 7.56 -7.62
C LYS A 55 -1.25 8.94 -8.23
N HIS A 56 -2.02 9.30 -9.24
CA HIS A 56 -1.95 10.62 -9.85
C HIS A 56 -2.32 11.71 -8.85
N GLU A 57 -3.48 11.57 -8.21
CA GLU A 57 -3.96 12.52 -7.18
C GLU A 57 -2.96 12.63 -6.00
N LEU A 58 -2.51 11.47 -5.49
CA LEU A 58 -1.57 11.44 -4.39
C LEU A 58 -0.25 12.14 -4.72
N PHE A 59 0.35 11.84 -5.88
CA PHE A 59 1.63 12.46 -6.25
C PHE A 59 1.50 13.95 -6.57
N GLU A 60 0.36 14.42 -7.07
CA GLU A 60 0.11 15.87 -7.19
C GLU A 60 0.13 16.55 -5.80
N LYS A 61 -0.47 15.94 -4.78
CA LYS A 61 -0.41 16.45 -3.40
C LYS A 61 1.03 16.42 -2.85
N ILE A 62 1.76 15.33 -3.09
CA ILE A 62 3.16 15.20 -2.65
C ILE A 62 4.07 16.22 -3.35
N LEU A 63 3.86 16.49 -4.63
CA LEU A 63 4.63 17.51 -5.36
C LEU A 63 4.40 18.91 -4.79
N LYS A 64 3.18 19.27 -4.38
CA LYS A 64 2.90 20.54 -3.69
C LYS A 64 3.66 20.64 -2.36
N ILE A 65 3.65 19.56 -1.56
CA ILE A 65 4.43 19.49 -0.32
C ILE A 65 5.93 19.64 -0.62
N ALA A 66 6.44 18.99 -1.66
CA ALA A 66 7.84 19.09 -2.05
C ALA A 66 8.23 20.54 -2.43
N GLU A 67 7.38 21.22 -3.19
CA GLU A 67 7.56 22.65 -3.55
C GLU A 67 7.62 23.53 -2.31
N GLU A 68 6.63 23.44 -1.41
CA GLU A 68 6.57 24.18 -0.16
C GLU A 68 7.80 23.94 0.73
N GLN A 69 8.29 22.69 0.77
CA GLN A 69 9.46 22.30 1.55
C GLN A 69 10.78 22.52 0.80
N LYS A 70 10.76 23.07 -0.42
CA LYS A 70 11.93 23.31 -1.30
C LYS A 70 12.72 22.02 -1.56
N ILE A 71 12.01 20.90 -1.78
CA ILE A 71 12.57 19.61 -2.14
C ILE A 71 12.56 19.48 -3.66
N ALA A 72 13.70 19.26 -4.24
CA ALA A 72 13.86 19.23 -5.71
C ALA A 72 13.29 17.98 -6.39
N TYR A 73 13.23 16.85 -5.69
CA TYR A 73 12.82 15.58 -6.29
C TYR A 73 11.90 14.82 -5.35
N VAL A 74 10.87 14.21 -5.93
CA VAL A 74 10.02 13.21 -5.25
C VAL A 74 10.43 11.84 -5.75
N ALA A 75 10.56 10.87 -4.83
CA ALA A 75 10.91 9.49 -5.15
C ALA A 75 9.91 8.52 -4.51
N GLU A 76 9.74 7.36 -5.15
CA GLU A 76 8.89 6.27 -4.66
C GLU A 76 9.66 4.92 -4.70
N GLY A 77 9.10 3.90 -4.06
CA GLY A 77 9.81 2.65 -3.77
C GLY A 77 9.60 1.50 -4.77
N SER A 78 9.17 1.76 -6.01
CA SER A 78 9.11 0.71 -7.03
C SER A 78 10.49 0.08 -7.27
N ASN A 79 10.49 -1.22 -7.55
CA ASN A 79 11.69 -2.01 -7.77
C ASN A 79 11.63 -2.74 -9.13
N LEU A 80 12.65 -3.53 -9.46
CA LEU A 80 12.76 -4.18 -10.76
C LEU A 80 11.64 -5.19 -11.02
N ASP A 81 11.15 -5.89 -9.97
CA ASP A 81 10.09 -6.91 -10.10
C ASP A 81 8.72 -6.29 -10.46
N ASP A 82 8.59 -4.96 -10.33
CA ASP A 82 7.38 -4.24 -10.76
C ASP A 82 7.29 -4.09 -12.29
N ASN A 83 8.36 -4.39 -13.01
CA ASN A 83 8.37 -4.40 -14.47
C ASN A 83 7.71 -5.68 -15.00
N GLY A 84 6.87 -5.54 -16.01
CA GLY A 84 6.20 -6.69 -16.66
C GLY A 84 4.85 -7.09 -16.05
N ASP A 85 4.45 -6.50 -14.93
CA ASP A 85 3.11 -6.64 -14.35
C ASP A 85 2.18 -5.50 -14.82
N TYR A 86 0.88 -5.75 -14.80
CA TYR A 86 -0.11 -4.70 -15.07
C TYR A 86 -0.18 -3.74 -13.90
N ARG A 87 0.59 -2.67 -13.97
CA ARG A 87 0.67 -1.65 -12.92
C ARG A 87 0.34 -0.24 -13.45
N PRO A 88 -0.95 0.06 -13.66
CA PRO A 88 -1.37 1.35 -14.21
C PRO A 88 -0.87 2.56 -13.40
N GLY A 89 -0.59 2.38 -12.11
CA GLY A 89 -0.02 3.43 -11.26
C GLY A 89 1.40 3.87 -11.67
N LEU A 90 2.18 3.03 -12.36
CA LEU A 90 3.50 3.43 -12.88
C LEU A 90 3.40 4.49 -13.99
N LYS A 91 2.25 4.55 -14.69
CA LYS A 91 2.00 5.59 -15.68
C LYS A 91 1.93 6.97 -15.00
N ALA A 92 1.23 7.10 -13.88
CA ALA A 92 1.17 8.34 -13.10
C ALA A 92 2.56 8.75 -12.58
N VAL A 93 3.36 7.79 -12.11
CA VAL A 93 4.76 8.02 -11.67
C VAL A 93 5.58 8.65 -12.79
N ALA A 94 5.48 8.10 -14.03
CA ALA A 94 6.22 8.58 -15.17
C ALA A 94 5.74 9.97 -15.65
N GLU A 95 4.42 10.18 -15.75
CA GLU A 95 3.81 11.43 -16.20
C GLU A 95 4.15 12.61 -15.26
N LEU A 96 4.20 12.36 -13.96
CA LEU A 96 4.50 13.37 -12.94
C LEU A 96 6.01 13.51 -12.64
N GLY A 97 6.86 12.79 -13.35
CA GLY A 97 8.33 12.88 -13.20
C GLY A 97 8.86 12.38 -11.86
N ILE A 98 8.08 11.53 -11.16
CA ILE A 98 8.48 10.92 -9.90
C ILE A 98 9.62 9.93 -10.15
N LYS A 99 10.63 9.93 -9.30
CA LYS A 99 11.80 9.06 -9.43
C LYS A 99 11.56 7.70 -8.78
N SER A 100 12.07 6.64 -9.39
CA SER A 100 12.03 5.28 -8.84
C SER A 100 13.46 4.74 -8.70
N PRO A 101 14.28 5.28 -7.78
CA PRO A 101 15.73 5.04 -7.75
C PRO A 101 16.08 3.56 -7.58
N LEU A 102 15.32 2.79 -6.82
CA LEU A 102 15.56 1.36 -6.65
C LEU A 102 15.37 0.59 -7.96
N ARG A 103 14.29 0.89 -8.68
CA ARG A 103 14.01 0.30 -10.00
C ARG A 103 15.05 0.73 -11.03
N ASP A 104 15.40 2.00 -11.04
CA ASP A 104 16.34 2.58 -12.00
C ASP A 104 17.76 2.02 -11.80
N CYS A 105 18.12 1.64 -10.57
CA CYS A 105 19.36 0.95 -10.22
C CYS A 105 19.28 -0.58 -10.38
N GLY A 106 18.15 -1.14 -10.83
CA GLY A 106 18.01 -2.56 -11.08
C GLY A 106 17.83 -3.43 -9.83
N PHE A 107 17.41 -2.84 -8.70
CA PHE A 107 17.18 -3.60 -7.46
C PHE A 107 15.90 -4.44 -7.55
N THR A 108 16.05 -5.73 -7.28
CA THR A 108 14.92 -6.64 -7.03
C THR A 108 14.41 -6.48 -5.60
N LYS A 109 13.22 -7.01 -5.32
CA LYS A 109 12.68 -7.05 -3.96
C LYS A 109 13.58 -7.82 -3.01
N GLN A 110 14.22 -8.88 -3.50
CA GLN A 110 15.17 -9.68 -2.72
C GLN A 110 16.41 -8.85 -2.35
N ASP A 111 16.99 -8.11 -3.29
CA ASP A 111 18.13 -7.23 -3.02
C ASP A 111 17.80 -6.17 -1.96
N ILE A 112 16.59 -5.58 -2.06
CA ILE A 112 16.11 -4.59 -1.09
C ILE A 112 15.99 -5.22 0.30
N ARG A 113 15.47 -6.45 0.43
CA ARG A 113 15.37 -7.15 1.72
C ARG A 113 16.75 -7.44 2.31
N VAL A 114 17.70 -7.91 1.50
CA VAL A 114 19.08 -8.16 1.95
C VAL A 114 19.75 -6.89 2.47
N LEU A 115 19.64 -5.79 1.71
CA LEU A 115 20.20 -4.50 2.11
C LEU A 115 19.51 -3.92 3.35
N SER A 116 18.18 -3.98 3.41
CA SER A 116 17.42 -3.52 4.58
C SER A 116 17.82 -4.28 5.84
N LYS A 117 18.04 -5.60 5.74
CA LYS A 117 18.55 -6.42 6.84
C LYS A 117 19.96 -6.01 7.26
N ALA A 118 20.86 -5.82 6.29
CA ALA A 118 22.23 -5.38 6.56
C ALA A 118 22.29 -4.00 7.23
N LEU A 119 21.32 -3.12 6.92
CA LEU A 119 21.17 -1.81 7.53
C LEU A 119 20.36 -1.84 8.85
N ASN A 120 19.97 -3.02 9.34
CA ASN A 120 19.13 -3.21 10.53
C ASN A 120 17.78 -2.46 10.48
N LEU A 121 17.21 -2.29 9.28
CA LEU A 121 15.87 -1.71 9.13
C LEU A 121 14.82 -2.77 9.49
N PRO A 122 13.83 -2.46 10.35
CA PRO A 122 12.82 -3.44 10.79
C PRO A 122 11.91 -3.92 9.65
N THR A 123 11.88 -3.19 8.53
CA THR A 123 11.03 -3.48 7.39
C THR A 123 11.53 -4.60 6.48
N TRP A 124 12.72 -5.17 6.74
CA TRP A 124 13.33 -6.17 5.85
C TRP A 124 12.49 -7.45 5.70
N GLU A 125 11.77 -7.87 6.72
CA GLU A 125 10.89 -9.05 6.69
C GLU A 125 9.40 -8.70 6.57
N LYS A 126 9.06 -7.40 6.53
CA LYS A 126 7.69 -6.96 6.41
C LYS A 126 7.03 -7.54 5.16
N GLN A 127 5.85 -8.13 5.33
CA GLN A 127 5.05 -8.66 4.23
C GLN A 127 4.53 -7.55 3.32
N SER A 128 4.32 -7.90 2.04
CA SER A 128 3.78 -6.95 1.06
C SER A 128 2.33 -6.66 1.38
N PHE A 129 2.05 -5.39 1.64
CA PHE A 129 0.69 -4.92 1.79
C PHE A 129 0.23 -4.20 0.51
N ALA A 130 -0.94 -4.56 0.02
CA ALA A 130 -1.63 -3.83 -1.04
C ALA A 130 -2.86 -3.12 -0.44
N CYS A 131 -3.22 -1.93 -0.94
CA CYS A 131 -4.35 -1.17 -0.44
C CYS A 131 -5.64 -2.01 -0.38
N LEU A 132 -6.53 -1.73 0.56
CA LEU A 132 -7.79 -2.47 0.76
C LEU A 132 -8.69 -2.46 -0.48
N SER A 133 -8.62 -1.43 -1.31
CA SER A 133 -9.35 -1.36 -2.57
C SER A 133 -9.01 -2.52 -3.53
N SER A 134 -7.85 -3.18 -3.36
CA SER A 134 -7.48 -4.37 -4.13
C SER A 134 -8.25 -5.63 -3.73
N ARG A 135 -9.07 -5.57 -2.69
CA ARG A 135 -9.90 -6.70 -2.21
C ARG A 135 -11.23 -6.80 -2.97
N PHE A 136 -11.49 -5.87 -3.84
CA PHE A 136 -12.71 -5.81 -4.65
C PHE A 136 -12.43 -6.26 -6.09
N VAL A 137 -13.33 -7.03 -6.68
CA VAL A 137 -13.24 -7.35 -8.11
C VAL A 137 -13.49 -6.10 -8.96
N TYR A 138 -12.82 -5.99 -10.09
CA TYR A 138 -13.02 -4.83 -10.97
C TYR A 138 -14.49 -4.64 -11.35
N GLY A 139 -14.97 -3.41 -11.27
CA GLY A 139 -16.36 -3.04 -11.52
C GLY A 139 -17.28 -3.17 -10.30
N GLU A 140 -16.82 -3.77 -9.19
CA GLU A 140 -17.57 -3.74 -7.94
C GLU A 140 -17.34 -2.40 -7.23
N THR A 141 -18.42 -1.75 -6.82
CA THR A 141 -18.37 -0.44 -6.17
C THR A 141 -17.60 -0.52 -4.84
N ILE A 142 -16.60 0.34 -4.70
CA ILE A 142 -15.86 0.56 -3.46
C ILE A 142 -16.59 1.61 -2.64
N SER A 143 -16.79 1.33 -1.36
CA SER A 143 -17.36 2.29 -0.39
C SER A 143 -16.56 2.24 0.91
N GLU A 144 -16.59 3.30 1.68
CA GLU A 144 -15.94 3.38 2.99
C GLU A 144 -16.42 2.28 3.94
N GLU A 145 -17.73 1.98 3.92
CA GLU A 145 -18.32 0.91 4.71
C GLU A 145 -17.70 -0.45 4.38
N LYS A 146 -17.61 -0.79 3.08
CA LYS A 146 -17.01 -2.05 2.62
C LYS A 146 -15.50 -2.11 2.91
N LEU A 147 -14.77 -1.00 2.76
CA LEU A 147 -13.35 -0.91 3.10
C LEU A 147 -13.15 -1.16 4.60
N THR A 148 -13.97 -0.55 5.45
CA THR A 148 -13.95 -0.75 6.91
C THR A 148 -14.26 -2.20 7.27
N MET A 149 -15.22 -2.83 6.58
CA MET A 149 -15.56 -4.25 6.79
C MET A 149 -14.36 -5.16 6.48
N VAL A 150 -13.69 -4.93 5.35
CA VAL A 150 -12.49 -5.68 4.96
C VAL A 150 -11.36 -5.48 5.97
N ASP A 151 -11.08 -4.24 6.36
CA ASP A 151 -10.02 -3.92 7.32
C ASP A 151 -10.25 -4.63 8.67
N LYS A 152 -11.48 -4.60 9.19
CA LYS A 152 -11.84 -5.31 10.43
C LYS A 152 -11.68 -6.82 10.29
N ALA A 153 -12.08 -7.39 9.16
CA ALA A 153 -11.95 -8.82 8.92
C ALA A 153 -10.47 -9.27 8.81
N GLU A 154 -9.64 -8.49 8.11
CA GLU A 154 -8.20 -8.75 8.03
C GLU A 154 -7.53 -8.55 9.40
N GLN A 155 -7.93 -7.52 10.17
CA GLN A 155 -7.40 -7.30 11.50
C GLN A 155 -7.73 -8.45 12.44
N LEU A 156 -8.96 -8.98 12.42
CA LEU A 156 -9.33 -10.15 13.22
C LEU A 156 -8.42 -11.34 12.94
N LEU A 157 -8.14 -11.64 11.67
CA LEU A 157 -7.25 -12.74 11.30
C LEU A 157 -5.80 -12.49 11.76
N LEU A 158 -5.33 -11.25 11.68
CA LEU A 158 -4.01 -10.87 12.20
C LEU A 158 -3.95 -11.04 13.73
N ASP A 159 -5.00 -10.64 14.46
CA ASP A 159 -5.10 -10.79 15.91
C ASP A 159 -5.16 -12.26 16.35
N LEU A 160 -5.70 -13.14 15.50
CA LEU A 160 -5.65 -14.60 15.66
C LEU A 160 -4.26 -15.18 15.31
N GLY A 161 -3.31 -14.35 14.92
CA GLY A 161 -1.91 -14.71 14.65
C GLY A 161 -1.66 -15.28 13.26
N PHE A 162 -2.54 -15.04 12.28
CA PHE A 162 -2.22 -15.25 10.87
C PHE A 162 -1.27 -14.15 10.38
N HIS A 163 -0.35 -14.46 9.47
CA HIS A 163 0.70 -13.52 9.09
C HIS A 163 0.38 -12.73 7.82
N GLN A 164 0.04 -13.41 6.74
CA GLN A 164 -0.33 -12.76 5.48
C GLN A 164 -1.77 -13.10 5.11
N VAL A 165 -2.66 -12.16 5.32
CA VAL A 165 -4.09 -12.35 5.11
C VAL A 165 -4.63 -11.41 4.05
N ARG A 166 -5.65 -11.86 3.32
CA ARG A 166 -6.50 -11.01 2.49
C ARG A 166 -7.92 -11.49 2.55
N VAL A 167 -8.84 -10.58 2.80
CA VAL A 167 -10.28 -10.87 2.74
C VAL A 167 -10.87 -10.13 1.55
N ARG A 168 -11.22 -10.87 0.49
CA ARG A 168 -11.77 -10.28 -0.74
C ARG A 168 -13.29 -10.37 -0.76
N ILE A 169 -13.91 -9.33 -1.28
CA ILE A 169 -15.36 -9.26 -1.51
C ILE A 169 -15.66 -9.72 -2.95
N HIS A 170 -16.59 -10.65 -3.07
CA HIS A 170 -17.16 -11.11 -4.32
C HIS A 170 -18.69 -11.10 -4.20
N GLY A 171 -19.31 -9.94 -4.39
CA GLY A 171 -20.72 -9.74 -4.12
C GLY A 171 -21.06 -10.00 -2.65
N MET A 172 -21.79 -11.09 -2.37
CA MET A 172 -22.17 -11.51 -1.01
C MET A 172 -21.22 -12.55 -0.39
N MET A 173 -20.12 -12.88 -1.06
CA MET A 173 -19.15 -13.88 -0.59
C MET A 173 -17.87 -13.19 -0.15
N ALA A 174 -17.36 -13.58 1.01
CA ALA A 174 -16.00 -13.26 1.47
C ALA A 174 -15.06 -14.40 1.09
N ARG A 175 -13.95 -14.10 0.40
CA ARG A 175 -12.88 -15.07 0.13
C ARG A 175 -11.67 -14.73 0.99
N ILE A 176 -11.33 -15.63 1.90
CA ILE A 176 -10.16 -15.51 2.77
C ILE A 176 -8.96 -16.14 2.04
N GLU A 177 -7.86 -15.42 1.96
CA GLU A 177 -6.57 -15.87 1.46
C GLU A 177 -5.56 -15.80 2.60
N ILE A 178 -4.88 -16.92 2.87
CA ILE A 178 -3.84 -17.07 3.90
C ILE A 178 -2.68 -17.86 3.31
N GLU A 179 -1.54 -17.91 4.02
CA GLU A 179 -0.42 -18.75 3.64
C GLU A 179 -0.81 -20.24 3.72
N PRO A 180 -0.34 -21.09 2.80
CA PRO A 180 -0.68 -22.53 2.76
C PRO A 180 -0.37 -23.25 4.07
N GLU A 181 0.70 -22.89 4.75
CA GLU A 181 1.16 -23.48 6.01
C GLU A 181 0.21 -23.18 7.17
N GLU A 182 -0.59 -22.11 7.07
CA GLU A 182 -1.55 -21.68 8.10
C GLU A 182 -2.96 -22.26 7.90
N PHE A 183 -3.18 -23.03 6.81
CA PHE A 183 -4.52 -23.54 6.48
C PHE A 183 -5.10 -24.46 7.56
N LEU A 184 -4.30 -25.31 8.19
CA LEU A 184 -4.75 -26.19 9.27
C LEU A 184 -5.22 -25.38 10.49
N LYS A 185 -4.52 -24.29 10.82
CA LYS A 185 -4.89 -23.39 11.91
C LYS A 185 -6.29 -22.78 11.70
N LEU A 186 -6.65 -22.44 10.46
CA LEU A 186 -7.98 -21.90 10.14
C LEU A 186 -9.09 -22.94 10.40
N MET A 187 -8.79 -24.23 10.36
CA MET A 187 -9.75 -25.34 10.55
C MET A 187 -9.89 -25.74 12.00
N GLU A 188 -9.09 -25.22 12.92
CA GLU A 188 -9.20 -25.49 14.35
C GLU A 188 -10.48 -24.89 14.92
N LYS A 189 -11.17 -25.67 15.79
CA LYS A 189 -12.50 -25.29 16.29
C LYS A 189 -12.51 -24.14 17.31
N GLU A 190 -11.34 -23.72 17.78
CA GLU A 190 -11.19 -22.65 18.78
C GLU A 190 -11.01 -21.25 18.14
N ASN A 191 -11.03 -21.15 16.82
CA ASN A 191 -10.89 -19.90 16.07
C ASN A 191 -12.23 -19.33 15.61
#